data_9e24dffe370735df8fe3729c161e680c
#
_entry.id   9e24dffe370735df8fe3729c161e680c
#
_cell.length_a   1.000
_cell.length_b   1.000
_cell.length_c   1.000
_cell.angle_alpha   90.00
_cell.angle_beta   90.00
_cell.angle_gamma   90.00
#
_symmetry.space_group_name_H-M   'P 1'
#
loop_
_entity.id
_entity.type
_entity.pdbx_description
1 polymer ?
#
loop_
_entity_poly.entity_id
_entity_poly.type
_entity_poly.pdbx_seq_one_letter_code
_entity_poly.pdbx_strand_id
1 'polypeptide(L)'
;MDKKKKCIIDEYKTVYGFSLFVIVNPDKSIIDKRFSFRDDDTSIIDDEWANYTAYTTRGAYDKLTDEDCEIIVINKLKNTSNDINTFAHESFHAAVDILEACHIKLSEDTNEVFAYLIGYFTECVNKTASKV
;
A
#
# COMPACT_ATOMS: atom_id res chain seq x y z
N MET A 1 21.83 0.08 -21.27
CA MET A 1 21.56 -0.96 -20.26
C MET A 1 20.69 -0.39 -19.17
N ASP A 2 19.47 -0.91 -19.06
CA ASP A 2 18.54 -0.44 -18.06
C ASP A 2 19.00 -0.89 -16.68
N LYS A 3 19.26 0.06 -15.80
CA LYS A 3 19.54 -0.27 -14.42
C LYS A 3 18.28 -0.84 -13.78
N LYS A 4 18.39 -2.01 -13.20
CA LYS A 4 17.29 -2.58 -12.41
C LYS A 4 16.93 -1.60 -11.30
N LYS A 5 15.67 -1.18 -11.26
CA LYS A 5 15.19 -0.25 -10.23
C LYS A 5 15.16 -0.96 -8.89
N LYS A 6 15.61 -0.25 -7.87
CA LYS A 6 15.64 -0.80 -6.51
C LYS A 6 14.22 -0.89 -5.95
N CYS A 7 13.88 -2.05 -5.37
CA CYS A 7 12.65 -2.23 -4.62
C CYS A 7 12.79 -1.49 -3.29
N ILE A 8 11.85 -0.58 -3.02
CA ILE A 8 11.82 0.19 -1.78
C ILE A 8 10.59 -0.24 -1.00
N ILE A 9 10.78 -0.57 0.28
CA ILE A 9 9.71 -0.94 1.21
C ILE A 9 9.84 -0.06 2.43
N ASP A 10 8.85 0.79 2.68
CA ASP A 10 8.79 1.66 3.86
C ASP A 10 7.59 1.30 4.71
N GLU A 11 7.78 1.29 6.02
CA GLU A 11 6.72 1.08 7.00
C GLU A 11 6.29 2.39 7.62
N TYR A 12 4.98 2.60 7.69
CA TYR A 12 4.36 3.76 8.33
C TYR A 12 3.38 3.29 9.40
N LYS A 13 3.57 3.74 10.63
CA LYS A 13 2.69 3.38 11.74
C LYS A 13 1.37 4.14 11.65
N THR A 14 0.30 3.50 12.10
CA THR A 14 -0.99 4.17 12.29
C THR A 14 -1.44 4.00 13.74
N VAL A 15 -2.39 4.84 14.15
CA VAL A 15 -3.00 4.72 15.48
C VAL A 15 -4.07 3.62 15.55
N TYR A 16 -4.33 2.95 14.42
CA TYR A 16 -5.41 1.95 14.32
C TYR A 16 -4.91 0.51 14.53
N GLY A 17 -3.68 0.31 14.98
CA GLY A 17 -3.13 -1.02 15.24
C GLY A 17 -2.58 -1.74 14.02
N PHE A 18 -2.62 -1.11 12.84
CA PHE A 18 -2.06 -1.64 11.61
C PHE A 18 -0.94 -0.75 11.12
N SER A 19 0.12 -1.35 10.58
CA SER A 19 1.11 -0.60 9.81
C SER A 19 0.70 -0.56 8.35
N LEU A 20 1.01 0.55 7.69
CA LEU A 20 0.96 0.66 6.24
C LEU A 20 2.37 0.45 5.70
N PHE A 21 2.52 -0.47 4.76
CA PHE A 21 3.75 -0.61 3.99
C PHE A 21 3.52 -0.03 2.60
N VAL A 22 4.46 0.80 2.15
CA VAL A 22 4.46 1.31 0.79
C VAL A 22 5.63 0.67 0.06
N ILE A 23 5.34 0.01 -1.04
CA ILE A 23 6.33 -0.70 -1.87
C ILE A 23 6.38 -0.04 -3.22
N VAL A 24 7.57 0.42 -3.63
CA VAL A 24 7.80 1.00 -4.96
C VAL A 24 8.82 0.16 -5.68
N ASN A 25 8.61 -0.07 -6.97
CA ASN A 25 9.41 -0.97 -7.80
C ASN A 25 9.44 -2.37 -7.18
N PRO A 26 8.30 -3.05 -7.10
CA PRO A 26 8.19 -4.31 -6.36
C PRO A 26 9.08 -5.41 -6.93
N ASP A 27 9.67 -6.18 -6.01
CA ASP A 27 10.44 -7.37 -6.32
C ASP A 27 9.75 -8.54 -5.63
N LYS A 28 9.24 -9.48 -6.41
CA LYS A 28 8.45 -10.60 -5.90
C LYS A 28 9.21 -11.39 -4.84
N SER A 29 10.50 -11.68 -5.07
CA SER A 29 11.29 -12.50 -4.14
C SER A 29 11.47 -11.81 -2.80
N ILE A 30 11.63 -10.48 -2.79
CA ILE A 30 11.77 -9.69 -1.57
C ILE A 30 10.45 -9.65 -0.81
N ILE A 31 9.36 -9.42 -1.54
CA ILE A 31 8.02 -9.35 -0.95
C ILE A 31 7.61 -10.67 -0.34
N ASP A 32 7.80 -11.79 -1.05
CA ASP A 32 7.44 -13.12 -0.58
C ASP A 32 8.21 -13.55 0.67
N LYS A 33 9.44 -13.06 0.84
CA LYS A 33 10.23 -13.36 2.04
C LYS A 33 9.68 -12.66 3.28
N ARG A 34 9.09 -11.49 3.11
CA ARG A 34 8.64 -10.68 4.23
C ARG A 34 7.15 -10.83 4.52
N PHE A 35 6.31 -10.93 3.50
CA PHE A 35 4.87 -10.87 3.65
C PHE A 35 4.21 -12.19 3.24
N SER A 36 3.09 -12.50 3.91
CA SER A 36 2.16 -13.53 3.46
C SER A 36 0.77 -12.91 3.30
N PHE A 37 -0.08 -13.58 2.54
CA PHE A 37 -1.42 -13.08 2.22
C PHE A 37 -2.42 -14.15 2.62
N ARG A 38 -3.41 -13.78 3.46
CA ARG A 38 -4.28 -14.75 4.15
C ARG A 38 -5.28 -15.47 3.25
N ASP A 39 -5.68 -14.86 2.16
CA ASP A 39 -6.77 -15.36 1.33
C ASP A 39 -6.31 -16.12 0.10
N ASP A 40 -5.27 -16.93 0.19
CA ASP A 40 -4.70 -17.64 -0.97
C ASP A 40 -4.43 -16.73 -2.17
N ASP A 41 -4.61 -15.42 -1.99
CA ASP A 41 -4.34 -14.42 -3.00
C ASP A 41 -2.85 -14.12 -3.09
N THR A 42 -2.04 -15.16 -3.09
CA THR A 42 -0.73 -15.13 -3.69
C THR A 42 -0.81 -14.63 -5.14
N SER A 43 -2.02 -14.64 -5.69
CA SER A 43 -2.33 -14.11 -7.02
C SER A 43 -2.05 -12.61 -7.16
N ILE A 44 -2.07 -11.83 -6.08
CA ILE A 44 -1.74 -10.41 -6.14
C ILE A 44 -0.26 -10.19 -6.50
N ILE A 45 0.59 -11.21 -6.23
CA ILE A 45 2.00 -11.19 -6.59
C ILE A 45 2.28 -12.15 -7.77
N ASP A 46 1.24 -12.49 -8.52
CA ASP A 46 1.32 -13.28 -9.74
C ASP A 46 1.86 -12.44 -10.90
N ASP A 47 2.10 -13.09 -12.02
CA ASP A 47 2.53 -12.44 -13.26
C ASP A 47 1.56 -11.33 -13.69
N GLU A 48 0.30 -11.35 -13.23
CA GLU A 48 -0.69 -10.33 -13.54
C GLU A 48 -0.45 -9.00 -12.83
N TRP A 49 0.18 -8.98 -11.65
CA TRP A 49 0.40 -7.74 -10.91
C TRP A 49 1.24 -6.73 -11.71
N ALA A 50 2.12 -7.23 -12.55
CA ALA A 50 2.97 -6.39 -13.40
C ALA A 50 2.17 -5.55 -14.40
N ASN A 51 0.91 -5.92 -14.66
CA ASN A 51 0.04 -5.20 -15.59
C ASN A 51 -0.66 -4.00 -14.94
N TYR A 52 -0.66 -3.91 -13.61
CA TYR A 52 -1.29 -2.81 -12.89
C TYR A 52 -0.31 -1.68 -12.65
N THR A 53 -0.79 -0.44 -12.69
CA THR A 53 0.01 0.74 -12.33
C THR A 53 0.31 0.74 -10.83
N ALA A 54 -0.69 0.39 -10.03
CA ALA A 54 -0.60 0.32 -8.59
C ALA A 54 -1.74 -0.55 -8.07
N TYR A 55 -1.61 -1.03 -6.85
CA TYR A 55 -2.71 -1.73 -6.18
C TYR A 55 -2.53 -1.69 -4.67
N THR A 56 -3.65 -1.93 -3.96
CA THR A 56 -3.70 -2.02 -2.51
C THR A 56 -4.15 -3.42 -2.15
N THR A 57 -3.49 -4.05 -1.20
CA THR A 57 -3.85 -5.40 -0.76
C THR A 57 -4.37 -5.40 0.65
N ARG A 58 -5.49 -6.12 0.84
CA ARG A 58 -6.11 -6.40 2.12
C ARG A 58 -5.62 -7.77 2.61
N GLY A 59 -5.54 -7.96 3.93
CA GLY A 59 -5.21 -9.27 4.50
C GLY A 59 -3.76 -9.66 4.41
N ALA A 60 -2.85 -8.69 4.35
CA ALA A 60 -1.43 -8.94 4.38
C ALA A 60 -0.94 -9.16 5.81
N TYR A 61 0.13 -9.93 5.92
CA TYR A 61 0.76 -10.28 7.19
C TYR A 61 2.26 -10.11 7.08
N ASP A 62 2.84 -9.38 8.03
CA ASP A 62 4.29 -9.16 8.09
C ASP A 62 4.93 -10.27 8.94
N LYS A 63 5.68 -11.14 8.30
CA LYS A 63 6.36 -12.26 8.96
C LYS A 63 7.47 -11.80 9.92
N LEU A 64 8.02 -10.61 9.69
CA LEU A 64 9.09 -10.08 10.52
C LEU A 64 8.56 -9.60 11.88
N THR A 65 7.42 -8.91 11.89
CA THR A 65 6.83 -8.35 13.11
C THR A 65 5.72 -9.23 13.68
N ASP A 66 5.27 -10.26 12.94
CA ASP A 66 4.18 -11.16 13.33
C ASP A 66 2.85 -10.40 13.49
N GLU A 67 2.59 -9.43 12.61
CA GLU A 67 1.41 -8.56 12.66
C GLU A 67 0.73 -8.45 11.31
N ASP A 68 -0.59 -8.25 11.35
CA ASP A 68 -1.37 -7.89 10.17
C ASP A 68 -0.98 -6.49 9.71
N CYS A 69 -1.01 -6.28 8.41
CA CYS A 69 -0.64 -4.99 7.83
C CYS A 69 -1.44 -4.72 6.56
N GLU A 70 -1.35 -3.47 6.10
CA GLU A 70 -1.90 -3.03 4.83
C GLU A 70 -0.74 -2.68 3.90
N ILE A 71 -0.87 -3.00 2.62
CA ILE A 71 0.20 -2.75 1.64
C ILE A 71 -0.34 -2.00 0.44
N ILE A 72 0.33 -0.89 0.10
CA ILE A 72 0.15 -0.19 -1.17
C ILE A 72 1.38 -0.45 -2.03
N VAL A 73 1.17 -0.94 -3.24
CA VAL A 73 2.25 -1.20 -4.20
C VAL A 73 2.13 -0.22 -5.35
N ILE A 74 3.21 0.50 -5.63
CA ILE A 74 3.33 1.37 -6.80
C ILE A 74 4.26 0.68 -7.78
N ASN A 75 3.67 0.13 -8.84
CA ASN A 75 4.39 -0.65 -9.84
C ASN A 75 5.03 0.23 -10.92
N LYS A 76 4.33 1.30 -11.31
CA LYS A 76 4.77 2.16 -12.40
C LYS A 76 4.66 3.63 -12.02
N LEU A 77 5.80 4.29 -11.83
CA LEU A 77 5.86 5.74 -11.66
C LEU A 77 5.99 6.39 -13.02
N LYS A 78 5.14 7.36 -13.30
CA LYS A 78 5.14 8.10 -14.57
C LYS A 78 5.91 9.41 -14.48
N ASN A 79 6.23 9.84 -13.26
CA ASN A 79 6.91 11.12 -12.96
C ASN A 79 6.14 12.32 -13.50
N THR A 80 4.80 12.24 -13.41
CA THR A 80 3.87 13.29 -13.80
C THR A 80 2.86 13.49 -12.68
N SER A 81 2.02 14.53 -12.79
CA SER A 81 0.96 14.79 -11.84
C SER A 81 -0.04 13.62 -11.71
N ASN A 82 -0.08 12.73 -12.70
CA ASN A 82 -0.92 11.54 -12.65
C ASN A 82 -0.52 10.59 -11.51
N ASP A 83 0.72 10.64 -11.06
CA ASP A 83 1.16 9.80 -9.93
C ASP A 83 0.42 10.19 -8.65
N ILE A 84 0.17 11.48 -8.42
CA ILE A 84 -0.58 11.96 -7.25
C ILE A 84 -1.99 11.38 -7.25
N ASN A 85 -2.63 11.36 -8.41
CA ASN A 85 -3.95 10.75 -8.56
C ASN A 85 -3.93 9.27 -8.18
N THR A 86 -2.94 8.53 -8.67
CA THR A 86 -2.74 7.11 -8.33
C THR A 86 -2.52 6.92 -6.82
N PHE A 87 -1.68 7.77 -6.21
CA PHE A 87 -1.39 7.69 -4.78
C PHE A 87 -2.65 7.90 -3.94
N ALA A 88 -3.46 8.89 -4.29
CA ALA A 88 -4.71 9.18 -3.58
C ALA A 88 -5.73 8.05 -3.76
N HIS A 89 -5.81 7.48 -4.96
CA HIS A 89 -6.70 6.36 -5.28
C HIS A 89 -6.38 5.15 -4.39
N GLU A 90 -5.11 4.75 -4.34
CA GLU A 90 -4.70 3.60 -3.55
C GLU A 90 -4.79 3.89 -2.05
N SER A 91 -4.52 5.13 -1.65
CA SER A 91 -4.64 5.57 -0.25
C SER A 91 -6.09 5.49 0.24
N PHE A 92 -7.07 5.77 -0.63
CA PHE A 92 -8.47 5.60 -0.29
C PHE A 92 -8.78 4.13 0.03
N HIS A 93 -8.32 3.20 -0.81
CA HIS A 93 -8.54 1.77 -0.58
C HIS A 93 -7.91 1.32 0.75
N ALA A 94 -6.69 1.74 1.02
CA ALA A 94 -6.01 1.39 2.27
C ALA A 94 -6.73 1.95 3.49
N ALA A 95 -7.21 3.20 3.42
CA ALA A 95 -7.96 3.82 4.51
C ALA A 95 -9.27 3.06 4.78
N VAL A 96 -9.99 2.71 3.72
CA VAL A 96 -11.24 1.95 3.84
C VAL A 96 -10.95 0.59 4.51
N ASP A 97 -9.92 -0.11 4.05
CA ASP A 97 -9.58 -1.43 4.59
C ASP A 97 -9.26 -1.37 6.09
N ILE A 98 -8.44 -0.42 6.51
CA ILE A 98 -8.04 -0.28 7.91
C ILE A 98 -9.20 0.16 8.78
N LEU A 99 -9.97 1.15 8.35
CA LEU A 99 -11.08 1.67 9.14
C LEU A 99 -12.22 0.66 9.24
N GLU A 100 -12.52 -0.08 8.16
CA GLU A 100 -13.51 -1.15 8.22
C GLU A 100 -13.08 -2.27 9.17
N ALA A 101 -11.78 -2.59 9.21
CA ALA A 101 -11.25 -3.57 10.17
C ALA A 101 -11.46 -3.10 11.62
N CYS A 102 -11.56 -1.79 11.83
CA CYS A 102 -11.88 -1.19 13.13
C CYS A 102 -13.38 -0.94 13.31
N HIS A 103 -14.22 -1.48 12.42
CA HIS A 103 -15.68 -1.29 12.44
C HIS A 103 -16.12 0.15 12.25
N ILE A 104 -15.33 0.94 11.53
CA ILE A 104 -15.65 2.33 11.17
C ILE A 104 -16.05 2.38 9.71
N LYS A 105 -17.33 2.63 9.45
CA LYS A 105 -17.86 2.76 8.09
C LYS A 105 -17.87 4.22 7.65
N LEU A 106 -17.66 4.44 6.37
CA LEU A 106 -17.75 5.79 5.80
C LEU A 106 -19.19 6.30 5.88
N SER A 107 -19.36 7.46 6.49
CA SER A 107 -20.65 8.13 6.68
C SER A 107 -20.42 9.64 6.86
N GLU A 108 -21.50 10.41 6.97
CA GLU A 108 -21.38 11.83 7.29
C GLU A 108 -20.68 12.07 8.64
N ASP A 109 -20.89 11.17 9.60
CA ASP A 109 -20.28 11.29 10.94
C ASP A 109 -18.81 10.88 10.99
N THR A 110 -18.35 10.11 10.01
CA THR A 110 -16.98 9.53 10.01
C THR A 110 -16.12 10.04 8.86
N ASN A 111 -16.65 10.86 7.97
CA ASN A 111 -15.93 11.27 6.75
C ASN A 111 -14.60 11.98 7.05
N GLU A 112 -14.52 12.74 8.15
CA GLU A 112 -13.26 13.41 8.53
C GLU A 112 -12.17 12.41 8.88
N VAL A 113 -12.53 11.31 9.55
CA VAL A 113 -11.55 10.25 9.88
C VAL A 113 -10.96 9.67 8.60
N PHE A 114 -11.82 9.40 7.61
CA PHE A 114 -11.37 8.90 6.30
C PHE A 114 -10.51 9.95 5.59
N ALA A 115 -10.93 11.21 5.58
CA ALA A 115 -10.20 12.28 4.92
C ALA A 115 -8.80 12.46 5.48
N TYR A 116 -8.66 12.48 6.81
CA TYR A 116 -7.35 12.60 7.45
C TYR A 116 -6.45 11.40 7.13
N LEU A 117 -7.00 10.20 7.18
CA LEU A 117 -6.20 8.99 6.93
C LEU A 117 -5.78 8.90 5.46
N ILE A 118 -6.68 9.24 4.52
CA ILE A 118 -6.36 9.28 3.10
C ILE A 118 -5.24 10.28 2.82
N GLY A 119 -5.33 11.48 3.42
CA GLY A 119 -4.30 12.50 3.27
C GLY A 119 -2.96 12.04 3.81
N TYR A 120 -2.95 11.44 4.99
CA TYR A 120 -1.72 10.89 5.59
C TYR A 120 -1.12 9.80 4.72
N PHE A 121 -1.93 8.87 4.23
CA PHE A 121 -1.42 7.77 3.39
C PHE A 121 -0.88 8.30 2.06
N THR A 122 -1.56 9.28 1.46
CA THR A 122 -1.08 9.91 0.23
C THR A 122 0.32 10.52 0.44
N GLU A 123 0.52 11.18 1.58
CA GLU A 123 1.83 11.72 1.94
C GLU A 123 2.86 10.61 2.11
N CYS A 124 2.50 9.50 2.77
CA CYS A 124 3.39 8.35 2.95
C CYS A 124 3.83 7.77 1.61
N VAL A 125 2.88 7.57 0.70
CA VAL A 125 3.19 7.04 -0.65
C VAL A 125 4.14 7.99 -1.37
N ASN A 126 3.87 9.29 -1.30
CA ASN A 126 4.71 10.28 -1.95
C ASN A 126 6.14 10.29 -1.37
N LYS A 127 6.27 10.15 -0.06
CA LYS A 127 7.59 10.08 0.59
C LYS A 127 8.40 8.90 0.10
N THR A 128 7.78 7.72 0.04
CA THR A 128 8.47 6.51 -0.45
C THR A 128 8.81 6.63 -1.94
N ALA A 129 7.86 7.11 -2.75
CA ALA A 129 8.07 7.28 -4.19
C ALA A 129 9.19 8.28 -4.48
N SER A 130 9.38 9.28 -3.63
CA SER A 130 10.41 10.30 -3.79
C SER A 130 11.83 9.77 -3.58
N LYS A 131 11.97 8.57 -3.04
CA LYS A 131 13.29 7.92 -2.84
C LYS A 131 13.82 7.24 -4.10
N VAL A 132 13.00 7.15 -5.13
CA VAL A 132 13.34 6.47 -6.37
C VAL A 132 14.11 7.39 -7.32
#